data_a77066f1b37fe0eea461d3eb122a71da
#
_entry.id   a77066f1b37fe0eea461d3eb122a71da
#
_cell.length_a   1.000
_cell.length_b   1.000
_cell.length_c   1.000
_cell.angle_alpha   90.00
_cell.angle_beta   90.00
_cell.angle_gamma   90.00
#
_symmetry.space_group_name_H-M   'P 1'
#
loop_
_entity.id
_entity.type
_entity.pdbx_description
1 polymer ?
#
loop_
_entity_poly.entity_id
_entity_poly.type
_entity_poly.pdbx_seq_one_letter_code
_entity_poly.pdbx_strand_id
1 'polypeptide(L)'
;MTVTKLSERSGRCMAAYAVALGVLYLMVGSIEFATAFWNWFIELGGGLSLLGLPGDDLFGGFAALVIGLVFLGAIPLWKGSYESIGFILIGSLLSATLAAVYLLIVGADGLTAWLAHLSGEEWSWEWLTAGTLGTGIFRPEIWLAFLSTPLVYIALKSTRTGRQA
;
A
#
# COMPACT_ATOMS: atom_id res chain seq x y z
N MET A 1 18.54 -19.81 24.59
CA MET A 1 18.33 -18.63 23.74
C MET A 1 17.24 -17.76 24.39
N THR A 2 17.66 -16.73 25.11
CA THR A 2 16.74 -15.76 25.72
C THR A 2 16.29 -14.78 24.64
N VAL A 3 15.14 -15.04 24.04
CA VAL A 3 14.48 -14.06 23.17
C VAL A 3 14.15 -12.86 24.01
N THR A 4 14.78 -11.73 23.77
CA THR A 4 14.45 -10.46 24.44
C THR A 4 12.99 -10.17 24.07
N LYS A 5 12.08 -10.45 25.01
CA LYS A 5 10.64 -10.17 24.81
C LYS A 5 10.47 -8.68 24.55
N LEU A 6 9.95 -8.33 23.39
CA LEU A 6 9.32 -7.02 23.21
C LEU A 6 8.40 -6.79 24.42
N SER A 7 8.42 -5.58 24.98
CA SER A 7 7.45 -5.21 25.99
C SER A 7 6.05 -5.54 25.44
N GLU A 8 5.22 -6.21 26.21
CA GLU A 8 3.83 -6.55 25.78
C GLU A 8 3.09 -5.33 25.22
N ARG A 9 3.33 -4.16 25.79
CA ARG A 9 2.76 -2.91 25.36
C ARG A 9 3.21 -2.53 23.94
N SER A 10 4.49 -2.73 23.62
CA SER A 10 5.04 -2.44 22.30
C SER A 10 4.48 -3.42 21.23
N GLY A 11 4.36 -4.69 21.58
CA GLY A 11 3.76 -5.70 20.69
C GLY A 11 2.29 -5.39 20.38
N ARG A 12 1.51 -5.00 21.39
CA ARG A 12 0.10 -4.61 21.19
C ARG A 12 -0.05 -3.35 20.33
N CYS A 13 0.80 -2.33 20.53
CA CYS A 13 0.77 -1.12 19.70
C CYS A 13 1.13 -1.44 18.24
N MET A 14 2.15 -2.29 18.01
CA MET A 14 2.50 -2.75 16.66
C MET A 14 1.36 -3.52 15.99
N ALA A 15 0.74 -4.44 16.72
CA ALA A 15 -0.40 -5.20 16.20
C ALA A 15 -1.57 -4.28 15.84
N ALA A 16 -1.93 -3.34 16.73
CA ALA A 16 -3.01 -2.39 16.49
C ALA A 16 -2.75 -1.53 15.26
N TYR A 17 -1.52 -1.03 15.09
CA TYR A 17 -1.15 -0.21 13.95
C TYR A 17 -1.15 -1.03 12.65
N ALA A 18 -0.62 -2.26 12.67
CA ALA A 18 -0.64 -3.15 11.51
C ALA A 18 -2.08 -3.52 11.10
N VAL A 19 -2.95 -3.81 12.07
CA VAL A 19 -4.37 -4.09 11.81
C VAL A 19 -5.07 -2.87 11.21
N ALA A 20 -4.82 -1.67 11.73
CA ALA A 20 -5.39 -0.44 11.18
C ALA A 20 -4.98 -0.23 9.73
N LEU A 21 -3.68 -0.40 9.39
CA LEU A 21 -3.21 -0.37 8.01
C LEU A 21 -3.85 -1.47 7.16
N GLY A 22 -3.94 -2.69 7.69
CA GLY A 22 -4.59 -3.80 7.01
C GLY A 22 -6.04 -3.49 6.63
N VAL A 23 -6.80 -2.91 7.56
CA VAL A 23 -8.19 -2.48 7.30
C VAL A 23 -8.25 -1.40 6.22
N LEU A 24 -7.36 -0.40 6.26
CA LEU A 24 -7.30 0.65 5.23
C LEU A 24 -7.00 0.06 3.85
N TYR A 25 -6.03 -0.84 3.74
CA TYR A 25 -5.73 -1.55 2.49
C TYR A 25 -6.92 -2.38 2.00
N LEU A 26 -7.62 -3.07 2.89
CA LEU A 26 -8.83 -3.82 2.52
C LEU A 26 -9.94 -2.91 2.02
N MET A 27 -10.15 -1.76 2.64
CA MET A 27 -11.15 -0.79 2.21
C MET A 27 -10.84 -0.25 0.81
N VAL A 28 -9.62 0.25 0.59
CA VAL A 28 -9.16 0.76 -0.70
C VAL A 28 -9.23 -0.35 -1.76
N GLY A 29 -8.60 -1.49 -1.50
CA GLY A 29 -8.57 -2.61 -2.44
C GLY A 29 -9.95 -3.16 -2.77
N SER A 30 -10.88 -3.20 -1.80
CA SER A 30 -12.26 -3.65 -2.08
C SER A 30 -13.00 -2.69 -3.01
N ILE A 31 -12.83 -1.38 -2.82
CA ILE A 31 -13.47 -0.37 -3.67
C ILE A 31 -12.89 -0.44 -5.08
N GLU A 32 -11.56 -0.44 -5.21
CA GLU A 32 -10.89 -0.50 -6.52
C GLU A 32 -11.20 -1.79 -7.26
N PHE A 33 -11.05 -2.94 -6.58
CA PHE A 33 -11.31 -4.23 -7.19
C PHE A 33 -12.76 -4.37 -7.65
N ALA A 34 -13.72 -4.00 -6.80
CA ALA A 34 -15.15 -4.08 -7.14
C ALA A 34 -15.50 -3.13 -8.29
N THR A 35 -14.96 -1.91 -8.30
CA THR A 35 -15.19 -0.92 -9.36
C THR A 35 -14.58 -1.37 -10.67
N ALA A 36 -13.32 -1.84 -10.65
CA ALA A 36 -12.64 -2.34 -11.84
C ALA A 36 -13.32 -3.61 -12.39
N PHE A 37 -13.73 -4.54 -11.50
CA PHE A 37 -14.49 -5.72 -11.91
C PHE A 37 -15.79 -5.34 -12.59
N TRP A 38 -16.53 -4.37 -12.02
CA TRP A 38 -17.76 -3.86 -12.62
C TRP A 38 -17.52 -3.29 -14.01
N ASN A 39 -16.54 -2.41 -14.16
CA ASN A 39 -16.24 -1.74 -15.41
C ASN A 39 -15.75 -2.71 -16.50
N TRP A 40 -15.00 -3.74 -16.12
CA TRP A 40 -14.45 -4.70 -17.08
C TRP A 40 -15.44 -5.76 -17.55
N PHE A 41 -16.36 -6.18 -16.68
CA PHE A 41 -17.19 -7.36 -16.95
C PHE A 41 -18.67 -7.07 -17.07
N ILE A 42 -19.16 -5.95 -16.55
CA ILE A 42 -20.60 -5.68 -16.44
C ILE A 42 -21.02 -4.48 -17.29
N GLU A 43 -20.23 -3.41 -17.31
CA GLU A 43 -20.59 -2.17 -17.99
C GLU A 43 -19.75 -1.94 -19.24
N LEU A 44 -20.40 -2.03 -20.41
CA LEU A 44 -19.81 -1.72 -21.71
C LEU A 44 -19.95 -0.21 -21.99
N GLY A 45 -19.12 0.64 -21.34
CA GLY A 45 -18.95 2.00 -21.84
C GLY A 45 -19.18 3.19 -20.92
N GLY A 46 -19.31 3.02 -19.62
CA GLY A 46 -19.39 4.16 -18.70
C GLY A 46 -18.58 3.91 -17.42
N GLY A 47 -17.39 4.50 -17.30
CA GLY A 47 -16.52 4.24 -16.17
C GLY A 47 -17.12 4.66 -14.82
N LEU A 48 -17.52 3.70 -14.00
CA LEU A 48 -17.85 3.95 -12.61
C LEU A 48 -16.55 4.27 -11.86
N SER A 49 -16.46 5.45 -11.27
CA SER A 49 -15.39 5.78 -10.33
C SER A 49 -16.01 6.07 -8.96
N LEU A 50 -15.69 5.28 -7.96
CA LEU A 50 -16.15 5.49 -6.60
C LEU A 50 -15.07 6.23 -5.81
N LEU A 51 -15.46 7.33 -5.15
CA LEU A 51 -14.56 8.15 -4.32
C LEU A 51 -13.33 8.70 -5.05
N GLY A 52 -13.37 8.78 -6.39
CA GLY A 52 -12.24 9.24 -7.19
C GLY A 52 -11.11 8.22 -7.34
N LEU A 53 -11.31 6.97 -6.90
CA LEU A 53 -10.38 5.87 -7.15
C LEU A 53 -10.50 5.40 -8.61
N PRO A 54 -9.37 4.94 -9.23
CA PRO A 54 -9.42 4.48 -10.61
C PRO A 54 -10.30 3.24 -10.73
N GLY A 55 -11.27 3.33 -11.62
CA GLY A 55 -12.18 2.21 -11.91
C GLY A 55 -11.59 1.14 -12.83
N ASP A 56 -10.31 1.24 -13.22
CA ASP A 56 -9.71 0.38 -14.24
C ASP A 56 -8.59 -0.51 -13.70
N ASP A 57 -8.19 -0.33 -12.44
CA ASP A 57 -7.05 -1.04 -11.84
C ASP A 57 -7.48 -2.28 -11.05
N LEU A 58 -7.85 -3.33 -11.78
CA LEU A 58 -8.24 -4.61 -11.20
C LEU A 58 -7.08 -5.27 -10.41
N PHE A 59 -5.86 -5.18 -10.95
CA PHE A 59 -4.69 -5.82 -10.34
C PHE A 59 -4.20 -5.06 -9.11
N GLY A 60 -4.23 -3.72 -9.14
CA GLY A 60 -3.90 -2.89 -7.99
C GLY A 60 -4.87 -3.11 -6.85
N GLY A 61 -6.17 -3.11 -7.12
CA GLY A 61 -7.18 -3.42 -6.12
C GLY A 61 -6.99 -4.81 -5.50
N PHE A 62 -6.70 -5.84 -6.34
CA PHE A 62 -6.40 -7.19 -5.84
C PHE A 62 -5.13 -7.22 -4.99
N ALA A 63 -4.05 -6.55 -5.42
CA ALA A 63 -2.81 -6.47 -4.66
C ALA A 63 -3.03 -5.79 -3.30
N ALA A 64 -3.79 -4.70 -3.27
CA ALA A 64 -4.14 -4.01 -2.04
C ALA A 64 -4.94 -4.92 -1.08
N LEU A 65 -5.89 -5.73 -1.58
CA LEU A 65 -6.61 -6.73 -0.77
C LEU A 65 -5.63 -7.75 -0.16
N VAL A 66 -4.70 -8.29 -0.94
CA VAL A 66 -3.70 -9.25 -0.44
C VAL A 66 -2.83 -8.62 0.64
N ILE A 67 -2.34 -7.40 0.42
CA ILE A 67 -1.53 -6.65 1.39
C ILE A 67 -2.33 -6.45 2.69
N GLY A 68 -3.59 -6.07 2.59
CA GLY A 68 -4.47 -5.89 3.74
C GLY A 68 -4.63 -7.17 4.55
N LEU A 69 -4.86 -8.32 3.88
CA LEU A 69 -4.97 -9.63 4.55
C LEU A 69 -3.65 -10.02 5.24
N VAL A 70 -2.49 -9.75 4.60
CA VAL A 70 -1.19 -10.03 5.19
C VAL A 70 -0.98 -9.21 6.46
N PHE A 71 -1.33 -7.91 6.47
CA PHE A 71 -1.24 -7.10 7.68
C PHE A 71 -2.17 -7.60 8.80
N LEU A 72 -3.36 -8.12 8.48
CA LEU A 72 -4.24 -8.74 9.47
C LEU A 72 -3.63 -10.01 10.09
N GLY A 73 -2.70 -10.68 9.40
CA GLY A 73 -1.89 -11.76 9.95
C GLY A 73 -1.06 -11.36 11.17
N ALA A 74 -0.93 -10.06 11.47
CA ALA A 74 -0.28 -9.56 12.67
C ALA A 74 -1.17 -9.64 13.94
N ILE A 75 -2.46 -9.98 13.84
CA ILE A 75 -3.39 -10.07 14.98
C ILE A 75 -2.86 -10.96 16.13
N PRO A 76 -2.25 -12.15 15.90
CA PRO A 76 -1.72 -12.97 16.97
C PRO A 76 -0.61 -12.32 17.80
N LEU A 77 0.06 -11.29 17.26
CA LEU A 77 1.05 -10.50 18.01
C LEU A 77 0.43 -9.82 19.23
N TRP A 78 -0.86 -9.54 19.20
CA TRP A 78 -1.63 -9.02 20.36
C TRP A 78 -1.59 -9.97 21.56
N LYS A 79 -1.54 -11.28 21.28
CA LYS A 79 -1.45 -12.35 22.28
C LYS A 79 -0.02 -12.77 22.60
N GLY A 80 0.98 -12.05 22.06
CA GLY A 80 2.40 -12.32 22.29
C GLY A 80 3.05 -13.30 21.33
N SER A 81 2.40 -13.65 20.20
CA SER A 81 3.01 -14.47 19.15
C SER A 81 3.98 -13.65 18.30
N TYR A 82 5.28 -13.76 18.61
CA TYR A 82 6.32 -13.01 17.89
C TYR A 82 6.55 -13.46 16.45
N GLU A 83 6.10 -14.64 16.08
CA GLU A 83 6.13 -15.13 14.70
C GLU A 83 5.33 -14.24 13.77
N SER A 84 4.30 -13.58 14.30
CA SER A 84 3.45 -12.65 13.55
C SER A 84 4.16 -11.37 13.08
N ILE A 85 5.38 -11.09 13.58
CA ILE A 85 6.22 -10.00 13.07
C ILE A 85 6.57 -10.24 11.58
N GLY A 86 6.67 -11.50 11.17
CA GLY A 86 6.89 -11.87 9.78
C GLY A 86 5.81 -11.32 8.85
N PHE A 87 4.55 -11.34 9.27
CA PHE A 87 3.45 -10.77 8.48
C PHE A 87 3.58 -9.26 8.29
N ILE A 88 4.04 -8.55 9.32
CA ILE A 88 4.29 -7.10 9.24
C ILE A 88 5.40 -6.82 8.20
N LEU A 89 6.49 -7.56 8.24
CA LEU A 89 7.60 -7.39 7.30
C LEU A 89 7.19 -7.72 5.85
N ILE A 90 6.48 -8.83 5.65
CA ILE A 90 5.98 -9.23 4.33
C ILE A 90 4.95 -8.21 3.81
N GLY A 91 3.99 -7.83 4.63
CA GLY A 91 2.98 -6.83 4.25
C GLY A 91 3.61 -5.49 3.86
N SER A 92 4.59 -5.04 4.64
CA SER A 92 5.32 -3.80 4.33
C SER A 92 6.17 -3.91 3.06
N LEU A 93 6.79 -5.07 2.81
CA LEU A 93 7.55 -5.31 1.57
C LEU A 93 6.64 -5.28 0.34
N LEU A 94 5.51 -5.98 0.40
CA LEU A 94 4.50 -5.98 -0.67
C LEU A 94 3.95 -4.58 -0.91
N SER A 95 3.64 -3.86 0.16
CA SER A 95 3.19 -2.47 0.12
C SER A 95 4.22 -1.55 -0.55
N ALA A 96 5.50 -1.66 -0.16
CA ALA A 96 6.58 -0.89 -0.77
C ALA A 96 6.77 -1.23 -2.25
N THR A 97 6.64 -2.51 -2.63
CA THR A 97 6.73 -2.94 -4.03
C THR A 97 5.59 -2.36 -4.86
N LEU A 98 4.36 -2.41 -4.36
CA LEU A 98 3.20 -1.82 -5.04
C LEU A 98 3.37 -0.31 -5.21
N ALA A 99 3.77 0.40 -4.16
CA ALA A 99 4.03 1.84 -4.22
C ALA A 99 5.16 2.18 -5.21
N ALA A 100 6.23 1.37 -5.27
CA ALA A 100 7.32 1.57 -6.23
C ALA A 100 6.82 1.41 -7.67
N VAL A 101 5.96 0.44 -7.96
CA VAL A 101 5.34 0.28 -9.29
C VAL A 101 4.53 1.52 -9.66
N TYR A 102 3.70 2.03 -8.77
CA TYR A 102 2.93 3.24 -9.04
C TYR A 102 3.79 4.49 -9.20
N LEU A 103 4.85 4.64 -8.41
CA LEU A 103 5.81 5.73 -8.58
C LEU A 103 6.55 5.65 -9.92
N LEU A 104 6.83 4.45 -10.41
CA LEU A 104 7.41 4.26 -11.75
C LEU A 104 6.41 4.64 -12.85
N ILE A 105 5.13 4.34 -12.70
CA ILE A 105 4.08 4.77 -13.64
C ILE A 105 4.01 6.30 -13.66
N VAL A 106 3.92 6.94 -12.51
CA VAL A 106 3.92 8.42 -12.40
C VAL A 106 5.19 9.01 -13.03
N GLY A 107 6.34 8.38 -12.80
CA GLY A 107 7.60 8.79 -13.41
C GLY A 107 7.62 8.65 -14.94
N ALA A 108 7.01 7.60 -15.47
CA ALA A 108 6.87 7.39 -16.91
C ALA A 108 5.95 8.44 -17.54
N ASP A 109 4.83 8.77 -16.88
CA ASP A 109 3.93 9.83 -17.32
C ASP A 109 4.62 11.19 -17.32
N GLY A 110 5.42 11.48 -16.29
CA GLY A 110 6.24 12.68 -16.21
C GLY A 110 7.29 12.76 -17.31
N LEU A 111 7.93 11.63 -17.64
CA LEU A 111 8.88 11.57 -18.77
C LEU A 111 8.18 11.81 -20.10
N THR A 112 6.99 11.27 -20.30
CA THR A 112 6.18 11.49 -21.50
C THR A 112 5.81 12.97 -21.64
N ALA A 113 5.35 13.61 -20.56
CA ALA A 113 5.04 15.04 -20.55
C ALA A 113 6.29 15.91 -20.86
N TRP A 114 7.45 15.52 -20.33
CA TRP A 114 8.70 16.21 -20.62
C TRP A 114 9.12 16.09 -22.09
N LEU A 115 9.00 14.90 -22.69
CA LEU A 115 9.28 14.70 -24.11
C LEU A 115 8.32 15.48 -25.01
N ALA A 116 7.03 15.54 -24.65
CA ALA A 116 6.04 16.34 -25.36
C ALA A 116 6.39 17.83 -25.31
N HIS A 117 6.85 18.32 -24.16
CA HIS A 117 7.32 19.70 -24.02
C HIS A 117 8.53 20.00 -24.89
N LEU A 118 9.48 19.06 -25.01
CA LEU A 118 10.64 19.22 -25.92
C LEU A 118 10.22 19.26 -27.40
N SER A 119 9.10 18.67 -27.76
CA SER A 119 8.53 18.71 -29.12
C SER A 119 7.69 19.97 -29.41
N GLY A 120 7.58 20.87 -28.43
CA GLY A 120 6.89 22.17 -28.58
C GLY A 120 5.48 22.24 -27.98
N GLU A 121 5.05 21.22 -27.26
CA GLU A 121 3.78 21.25 -26.50
C GLU A 121 3.91 22.08 -25.21
N GLU A 122 2.80 22.63 -24.75
CA GLU A 122 2.79 23.36 -23.49
C GLU A 122 3.03 22.40 -22.30
N TRP A 123 3.87 22.83 -21.33
CA TRP A 123 4.12 22.06 -20.11
C TRP A 123 2.86 21.99 -19.25
N SER A 124 2.42 20.78 -18.93
CA SER A 124 1.31 20.52 -18.01
C SER A 124 1.77 19.72 -16.79
N TRP A 125 1.21 20.00 -15.64
CA TRP A 125 1.41 19.24 -14.40
C TRP A 125 0.35 18.15 -14.19
N GLU A 126 -0.50 17.92 -15.17
CA GLU A 126 -1.58 16.94 -15.07
C GLU A 126 -1.07 15.53 -14.81
N TRP A 127 0.08 15.16 -15.36
CA TRP A 127 0.71 13.86 -15.11
C TRP A 127 0.98 13.59 -13.62
N LEU A 128 1.26 14.64 -12.83
CA LEU A 128 1.55 14.49 -11.38
C LEU A 128 0.27 14.42 -10.56
N THR A 129 -0.72 15.21 -10.95
CA THR A 129 -1.96 15.41 -10.17
C THR A 129 -3.19 14.99 -10.97
N ALA A 130 -3.00 14.27 -12.08
CA ALA A 130 -4.03 13.93 -13.03
C ALA A 130 -5.25 13.34 -12.36
N GLY A 131 -6.08 14.23 -12.01
CA GLY A 131 -7.32 13.93 -11.39
C GLY A 131 -7.18 13.46 -9.96
N THR A 132 -7.85 13.18 -9.29
CA THR A 132 -8.40 12.57 -8.11
C THR A 132 -7.43 11.55 -7.48
N LEU A 133 -7.80 11.02 -6.38
CA LEU A 133 -7.11 10.00 -5.57
C LEU A 133 -6.66 8.74 -6.35
N GLY A 134 -7.00 8.64 -7.63
CA GLY A 134 -6.83 7.41 -8.37
C GLY A 134 -5.63 7.31 -9.29
N THR A 135 -5.07 8.43 -9.73
CA THR A 135 -3.91 8.47 -10.63
C THR A 135 -2.88 9.44 -10.07
N GLY A 136 -1.66 9.37 -10.53
CA GLY A 136 -0.61 10.26 -10.05
C GLY A 136 -0.16 9.97 -8.61
N ILE A 137 0.45 10.96 -7.98
CA ILE A 137 1.10 10.83 -6.66
C ILE A 137 0.12 10.70 -5.50
N PHE A 138 -1.16 11.02 -5.71
CA PHE A 138 -2.18 10.96 -4.66
C PHE A 138 -2.83 9.59 -4.48
N ARG A 139 -2.35 8.56 -5.19
CA ARG A 139 -2.84 7.18 -4.99
C ARG A 139 -2.69 6.76 -3.53
N PRO A 140 -3.77 6.23 -2.92
CA PRO A 140 -3.76 5.84 -1.51
C PRO A 140 -2.72 4.76 -1.19
N GLU A 141 -2.41 3.86 -2.13
CA GLU A 141 -1.43 2.79 -1.94
C GLU A 141 -0.01 3.33 -1.73
N ILE A 142 0.34 4.43 -2.43
CA ILE A 142 1.62 5.10 -2.22
C ILE A 142 1.72 5.62 -0.79
N TRP A 143 0.69 6.30 -0.32
CA TRP A 143 0.66 6.87 1.03
C TRP A 143 0.56 5.82 2.12
N LEU A 144 -0.22 4.76 1.91
CA LEU A 144 -0.29 3.64 2.84
C LEU A 144 1.06 2.91 2.95
N ALA A 145 1.83 2.83 1.86
CA ALA A 145 3.18 2.28 1.91
C ALA A 145 4.10 3.16 2.77
N PHE A 146 4.07 4.48 2.62
CA PHE A 146 4.82 5.39 3.50
C PHE A 146 4.39 5.24 4.96
N LEU A 147 3.11 5.10 5.24
CA LEU A 147 2.60 4.83 6.59
C LEU A 147 3.04 3.48 7.13
N SER A 148 3.40 2.51 6.31
CA SER A 148 3.92 1.22 6.77
C SER A 148 5.39 1.27 7.24
N THR A 149 6.16 2.31 6.85
CA THR A 149 7.60 2.40 7.15
C THR A 149 7.94 2.39 8.66
N PRO A 150 7.19 3.02 9.57
CA PRO A 150 7.46 2.93 11.00
C PRO A 150 7.37 1.49 11.54
N LEU A 151 6.45 0.68 10.98
CA LEU A 151 6.32 -0.75 11.35
C LEU A 151 7.57 -1.53 10.99
N VAL A 152 8.11 -1.30 9.80
CA VAL A 152 9.36 -1.94 9.34
C VAL A 152 10.50 -1.59 10.29
N TYR A 153 10.65 -0.31 10.63
CA TYR A 153 11.72 0.14 11.53
C TYR A 153 11.62 -0.55 12.90
N ILE A 154 10.43 -0.60 13.51
CA ILE A 154 10.23 -1.23 14.81
C ILE A 154 10.44 -2.74 14.71
N ALA A 155 9.92 -3.39 13.67
CA ALA A 155 10.08 -4.83 13.45
C ALA A 155 11.56 -5.22 13.28
N LEU A 156 12.32 -4.50 12.47
CA LEU A 156 13.75 -4.76 12.28
C LEU A 156 14.56 -4.50 13.55
N LYS A 157 14.23 -3.46 14.31
CA LYS A 157 14.88 -3.19 15.59
C LYS A 157 14.66 -4.32 16.60
N SER A 158 13.44 -4.86 16.65
CA SER A 158 13.10 -5.95 17.58
C SER A 158 13.80 -7.25 17.22
N THR A 159 14.00 -7.55 15.94
CA THR A 159 14.70 -8.76 15.49
C THR A 159 16.21 -8.67 15.70
N ARG A 160 16.81 -7.47 15.59
CA ARG A 160 18.25 -7.29 15.84
C ARG A 160 18.63 -7.44 17.30
N THR A 161 17.82 -6.94 18.22
CA THR A 161 18.11 -7.03 19.66
C THR A 161 18.08 -8.48 20.16
N GLY A 162 17.25 -9.35 19.56
CA GLY A 162 17.20 -10.78 19.87
C GLY A 162 18.40 -11.60 19.36
N ARG A 163 19.26 -11.05 18.52
CA ARG A 163 20.43 -11.75 17.93
C ARG A 163 21.73 -11.51 18.71
N GLN A 164 21.74 -10.50 19.60
CA GLN A 164 22.94 -10.12 20.36
C GLN A 164 22.94 -10.64 21.83
N ALA A 165 21.90 -11.33 22.23
CA ALA A 165 21.76 -12.03 23.52
C ALA A 165 21.84 -13.56 23.35
#